data_51d421e60fb454156f78a5634c05f9b0
#
_entry.id   51d421e60fb454156f78a5634c05f9b0
#
_cell.length_a   1.000
_cell.length_b   1.000
_cell.length_c   1.000
_cell.angle_alpha   90.00
_cell.angle_beta   90.00
_cell.angle_gamma   90.00
#
_symmetry.space_group_name_H-M   'P 1'
#
loop_
_entity.id
_entity.type
_entity.pdbx_description
1 polymer ?
#
loop_
_entity_poly.entity_id
_entity_poly.type
_entity_poly.pdbx_seq_one_letter_code
_entity_poly.pdbx_strand_id
1 'polypeptide(L)'
;FPGQRLVLKCVEHVWFLDSLFKVFPDARVVWTHRDPFDSVASYASYISVFLRVMYGSCDQKKTGQFVEDLFSQGVTRAMAVRETLGKEDQILDVYCSDLVNKPVETIASISEKFDLPFQADDVGKLESWLSSKRKDAAGNHRYVASDFGLNRQRTHTRFADYMDRFEVGASSRGGGESRE
;
A
#
# COMPACT_ATOMS: atom_id res chain seq x y z
N PHE A 1 -17.15 -20.73 -6.74
CA PHE A 1 -15.99 -21.65 -6.65
C PHE A 1 -15.90 -22.20 -5.22
N PRO A 2 -16.69 -23.24 -4.88
CA PRO A 2 -16.68 -23.84 -3.55
C PRO A 2 -15.27 -24.33 -3.18
N GLY A 3 -14.81 -23.99 -1.97
CA GLY A 3 -13.51 -24.42 -1.46
C GLY A 3 -12.28 -23.65 -1.97
N GLN A 4 -12.46 -22.64 -2.82
CA GLN A 4 -11.36 -21.78 -3.28
C GLN A 4 -11.29 -20.50 -2.44
N ARG A 5 -10.06 -20.06 -2.13
CA ARG A 5 -9.82 -18.75 -1.53
C ARG A 5 -9.73 -17.69 -2.62
N LEU A 6 -10.42 -16.57 -2.40
CA LEU A 6 -10.33 -15.43 -3.25
C LEU A 6 -9.31 -14.44 -2.66
N VAL A 7 -8.32 -14.04 -3.46
CA VAL A 7 -7.36 -13.00 -3.08
C VAL A 7 -7.68 -11.76 -3.88
N LEU A 8 -8.06 -10.68 -3.19
CA LEU A 8 -8.36 -9.39 -3.78
C LEU A 8 -7.21 -8.41 -3.50
N LYS A 9 -6.89 -7.59 -4.48
CA LYS A 9 -5.87 -6.55 -4.33
C LYS A 9 -6.37 -5.25 -4.97
N CYS A 10 -6.65 -4.25 -4.14
CA CYS A 10 -7.01 -2.90 -4.57
C CYS A 10 -6.67 -1.90 -3.46
N VAL A 11 -6.19 -0.72 -3.82
CA VAL A 11 -5.86 0.31 -2.84
C VAL A 11 -7.10 0.87 -2.16
N GLU A 12 -8.23 0.86 -2.86
CA GLU A 12 -9.50 1.38 -2.37
C GLU A 12 -10.21 0.47 -1.36
N HIS A 13 -9.86 -0.82 -1.27
CA HIS A 13 -10.51 -1.73 -0.33
C HIS A 13 -10.44 -1.26 1.11
N VAL A 14 -9.31 -0.67 1.51
CA VAL A 14 -9.12 -0.16 2.86
C VAL A 14 -10.09 0.99 3.20
N TRP A 15 -10.51 1.77 2.21
CA TRP A 15 -11.45 2.88 2.42
C TRP A 15 -12.89 2.42 2.63
N PHE A 16 -13.19 1.16 2.28
CA PHE A 16 -14.51 0.55 2.34
C PHE A 16 -14.52 -0.72 3.19
N LEU A 17 -13.77 -0.72 4.30
CA LEU A 17 -13.67 -1.86 5.21
C LEU A 17 -15.03 -2.30 5.75
N ASP A 18 -15.92 -1.35 6.05
CA ASP A 18 -17.29 -1.62 6.47
C ASP A 18 -18.09 -2.43 5.44
N SER A 19 -18.00 -2.02 4.18
CA SER A 19 -18.66 -2.71 3.08
C SER A 19 -18.01 -4.06 2.78
N LEU A 20 -16.68 -4.14 2.86
CA LEU A 20 -15.92 -5.37 2.68
C LEU A 20 -16.36 -6.43 3.70
N PHE A 21 -16.35 -6.11 4.99
CA PHE A 21 -16.75 -7.03 6.05
C PHE A 21 -18.25 -7.31 6.09
N LYS A 22 -19.07 -6.44 5.54
CA LYS A 22 -20.51 -6.71 5.36
C LYS A 22 -20.75 -7.80 4.30
N VAL A 23 -19.99 -7.77 3.21
CA VAL A 23 -20.10 -8.74 2.09
C VAL A 23 -19.33 -10.02 2.38
N PHE A 24 -18.16 -9.90 3.00
CA PHE A 24 -17.26 -11.00 3.35
C PHE A 24 -16.94 -10.94 4.85
N PRO A 25 -17.84 -11.46 5.73
CA PRO A 25 -17.67 -11.36 7.19
C PRO A 25 -16.42 -12.08 7.72
N ASP A 26 -15.91 -13.05 6.97
CA ASP A 26 -14.71 -13.86 7.22
C ASP A 26 -13.46 -13.34 6.49
N ALA A 27 -13.54 -12.18 5.85
CA ALA A 27 -12.40 -11.58 5.18
C ALA A 27 -11.21 -11.41 6.14
N ARG A 28 -10.02 -11.65 5.61
CA ARG A 28 -8.74 -11.40 6.28
C ARG A 28 -8.02 -10.30 5.51
N VAL A 29 -7.70 -9.23 6.19
CA VAL A 29 -7.17 -8.01 5.55
C VAL A 29 -5.70 -7.86 5.93
N VAL A 30 -4.84 -7.78 4.92
CA VAL A 30 -3.46 -7.30 5.09
C VAL A 30 -3.44 -5.85 4.66
N TRP A 31 -3.28 -4.95 5.63
CA TRP A 31 -3.16 -3.52 5.37
C TRP A 31 -1.69 -3.13 5.29
N THR A 32 -1.23 -2.78 4.08
CA THR A 32 0.16 -2.42 3.87
C THR A 32 0.38 -0.92 4.10
N HIS A 33 1.37 -0.58 4.94
CA HIS A 33 1.73 0.79 5.30
C HIS A 33 3.00 1.24 4.58
N ARG A 34 2.96 2.47 4.10
CA ARG A 34 4.08 3.14 3.42
C ARG A 34 3.99 4.64 3.65
N ASP A 35 5.13 5.35 3.51
CA ASP A 35 5.15 6.81 3.50
C ASP A 35 4.05 7.38 2.57
N PRO A 36 3.13 8.20 3.09
CA PRO A 36 2.01 8.72 2.32
C PRO A 36 2.47 9.60 1.15
N PHE A 37 3.57 10.35 1.29
CA PHE A 37 4.12 11.14 0.19
C PHE A 37 4.51 10.25 -0.99
N ASP A 38 5.22 9.16 -0.74
CA ASP A 38 5.65 8.23 -1.78
C ASP A 38 4.45 7.49 -2.41
N SER A 39 3.44 7.17 -1.59
CA SER A 39 2.21 6.50 -2.05
C SER A 39 1.37 7.40 -2.95
N VAL A 40 1.16 8.66 -2.54
CA VAL A 40 0.42 9.67 -3.29
C VAL A 40 1.14 9.99 -4.60
N ALA A 41 2.46 10.23 -4.57
CA ALA A 41 3.22 10.55 -5.77
C ALA A 41 3.22 9.39 -6.79
N SER A 42 3.38 8.16 -6.31
CA SER A 42 3.33 6.96 -7.16
C SER A 42 1.97 6.80 -7.82
N TYR A 43 0.88 6.96 -7.06
CA TYR A 43 -0.48 6.81 -7.57
C TYR A 43 -0.88 7.95 -8.50
N ALA A 44 -0.47 9.19 -8.22
CA ALA A 44 -0.68 10.33 -9.10
C ALA A 44 0.01 10.12 -10.47
N SER A 45 1.21 9.59 -10.46
CA SER A 45 1.94 9.21 -11.68
C SER A 45 1.19 8.12 -12.46
N TYR A 46 0.71 7.08 -11.78
CA TYR A 46 -0.07 6.00 -12.38
C TYR A 46 -1.36 6.53 -13.04
N ILE A 47 -2.16 7.30 -12.32
CA ILE A 47 -3.40 7.89 -12.83
C ILE A 47 -3.15 8.83 -14.01
N SER A 48 -2.06 9.60 -14.00
CA SER A 48 -1.74 10.51 -15.11
C SER A 48 -1.45 9.80 -16.42
N VAL A 49 -0.96 8.55 -16.38
CA VAL A 49 -0.81 7.72 -17.58
C VAL A 49 -2.19 7.37 -18.15
N PHE A 50 -3.13 6.94 -17.32
CA PHE A 50 -4.49 6.63 -17.74
C PHE A 50 -5.20 7.87 -18.33
N LEU A 51 -5.10 9.02 -17.65
CA LEU A 51 -5.72 10.25 -18.13
C LEU A 51 -5.17 10.65 -19.50
N ARG A 52 -3.87 10.54 -19.72
CA ARG A 52 -3.26 10.81 -21.03
C ARG A 52 -3.75 9.86 -22.11
N VAL A 53 -3.86 8.58 -21.79
CA VAL A 53 -4.35 7.58 -22.77
C VAL A 53 -5.82 7.81 -23.10
N MET A 54 -6.66 8.12 -22.11
CA MET A 54 -8.10 8.27 -22.29
C MET A 54 -8.52 9.63 -22.86
N TYR A 55 -7.82 10.71 -22.47
CA TYR A 55 -8.22 12.09 -22.76
C TYR A 55 -7.19 12.87 -23.57
N GLY A 56 -6.06 12.26 -23.94
CA GLY A 56 -4.99 12.89 -24.71
C GLY A 56 -4.10 13.84 -23.92
N SER A 57 -4.50 14.25 -22.72
CA SER A 57 -3.74 15.18 -21.86
C SER A 57 -4.00 14.93 -20.38
N CYS A 58 -3.14 15.47 -19.52
CA CYS A 58 -3.27 15.39 -18.07
C CYS A 58 -2.63 16.63 -17.43
N ASP A 59 -3.39 17.33 -16.59
CA ASP A 59 -2.85 18.34 -15.67
C ASP A 59 -2.27 17.62 -14.45
N GLN A 60 -0.96 17.45 -14.44
CA GLN A 60 -0.27 16.70 -13.40
C GLN A 60 -0.48 17.29 -12.00
N LYS A 61 -0.48 18.64 -11.85
CA LYS A 61 -0.65 19.31 -10.56
C LYS A 61 -2.06 19.08 -10.00
N LYS A 62 -3.09 19.19 -10.85
CA LYS A 62 -4.47 18.87 -10.44
C LYS A 62 -4.62 17.39 -10.10
N THR A 63 -3.96 16.50 -10.85
CA THR A 63 -3.96 15.07 -10.56
C THR A 63 -3.30 14.78 -9.21
N GLY A 64 -2.14 15.39 -8.92
CA GLY A 64 -1.47 15.23 -7.64
C GLY A 64 -2.33 15.70 -6.47
N GLN A 65 -2.95 16.87 -6.58
CA GLN A 65 -3.85 17.40 -5.56
C GLN A 65 -5.08 16.49 -5.36
N PHE A 66 -5.70 16.04 -6.43
CA PHE A 66 -6.84 15.13 -6.36
C PHE A 66 -6.49 13.82 -5.65
N VAL A 67 -5.34 13.22 -5.98
CA VAL A 67 -4.89 11.98 -5.35
C VAL A 67 -4.55 12.18 -3.87
N GLU A 68 -3.89 13.30 -3.52
CA GLU A 68 -3.59 13.64 -2.13
C GLU A 68 -4.87 13.80 -1.29
N ASP A 69 -5.90 14.46 -1.85
CA ASP A 69 -7.21 14.62 -1.23
C ASP A 69 -7.92 13.28 -1.05
N LEU A 70 -7.95 12.48 -2.10
CA LEU A 70 -8.59 11.16 -2.13
C LEU A 70 -7.97 10.21 -1.08
N PHE A 71 -6.65 10.13 -1.04
CA PHE A 71 -5.94 9.27 -0.10
C PHE A 71 -6.10 9.72 1.35
N SER A 72 -6.00 11.02 1.61
CA SER A 72 -6.21 11.58 2.95
C SER A 72 -7.61 11.26 3.49
N GLN A 73 -8.65 11.52 2.69
CA GLN A 73 -10.03 11.22 3.06
C GLN A 73 -10.24 9.70 3.23
N GLY A 74 -9.71 8.90 2.31
CA GLY A 74 -9.84 7.44 2.36
C GLY A 74 -9.19 6.83 3.60
N VAL A 75 -7.98 7.26 3.94
CA VAL A 75 -7.26 6.77 5.13
C VAL A 75 -7.93 7.22 6.42
N THR A 76 -8.36 8.49 6.52
CA THR A 76 -9.09 8.99 7.69
C THR A 76 -10.38 8.20 7.91
N ARG A 77 -11.16 7.96 6.84
CA ARG A 77 -12.34 7.10 6.91
C ARG A 77 -11.99 5.68 7.36
N ALA A 78 -10.94 5.09 6.78
CA ALA A 78 -10.53 3.73 7.09
C ALA A 78 -10.15 3.56 8.56
N MET A 79 -9.42 4.50 9.14
CA MET A 79 -9.07 4.52 10.55
C MET A 79 -10.32 4.59 11.45
N ALA A 80 -11.25 5.51 11.15
CA ALA A 80 -12.48 5.68 11.90
C ALA A 80 -13.40 4.45 11.82
N VAL A 81 -13.54 3.86 10.62
CA VAL A 81 -14.30 2.63 10.41
C VAL A 81 -13.70 1.47 11.18
N ARG A 82 -12.37 1.29 11.10
CA ARG A 82 -11.65 0.21 11.79
C ARG A 82 -11.89 0.21 13.30
N GLU A 83 -11.92 1.39 13.93
CA GLU A 83 -12.20 1.54 15.38
C GLU A 83 -13.57 1.00 15.79
N THR A 84 -14.54 1.05 14.89
CA THR A 84 -15.94 0.64 15.19
C THR A 84 -16.27 -0.77 14.73
N LEU A 85 -15.42 -1.39 13.90
CA LEU A 85 -15.70 -2.71 13.30
C LEU A 85 -15.58 -3.88 14.29
N GLY A 86 -14.73 -3.77 15.32
CA GLY A 86 -14.43 -4.88 16.22
C GLY A 86 -13.81 -6.09 15.51
N LYS A 87 -13.00 -5.86 14.46
CA LYS A 87 -12.43 -6.88 13.58
C LYS A 87 -10.91 -6.89 13.60
N GLU A 88 -10.28 -6.46 14.69
CA GLU A 88 -8.82 -6.35 14.81
C GLU A 88 -8.10 -7.69 14.63
N ASP A 89 -8.72 -8.78 15.00
CA ASP A 89 -8.22 -10.14 14.80
C ASP A 89 -8.15 -10.54 13.31
N GLN A 90 -8.97 -9.92 12.47
CA GLN A 90 -9.03 -10.15 11.03
C GLN A 90 -8.22 -9.15 10.21
N ILE A 91 -7.57 -8.16 10.84
CA ILE A 91 -6.74 -7.16 10.17
C ILE A 91 -5.29 -7.32 10.64
N LEU A 92 -4.36 -7.33 9.71
CA LEU A 92 -2.93 -7.36 9.97
C LEU A 92 -2.26 -6.16 9.29
N ASP A 93 -1.58 -5.34 10.08
CA ASP A 93 -0.76 -4.25 9.58
C ASP A 93 0.61 -4.77 9.16
N VAL A 94 1.04 -4.41 7.96
CA VAL A 94 2.32 -4.84 7.37
C VAL A 94 3.01 -3.63 6.76
N TYR A 95 4.31 -3.46 7.02
CA TYR A 95 5.06 -2.35 6.45
C TYR A 95 5.69 -2.73 5.12
N CYS A 96 5.59 -1.84 4.14
CA CYS A 96 6.22 -2.05 2.83
C CYS A 96 7.74 -2.22 2.92
N SER A 97 8.39 -1.58 3.92
CA SER A 97 9.81 -1.79 4.23
C SER A 97 10.12 -3.24 4.57
N ASP A 98 9.27 -3.89 5.36
CA ASP A 98 9.48 -5.28 5.77
C ASP A 98 9.27 -6.23 4.59
N LEU A 99 8.25 -5.98 3.75
CA LEU A 99 8.05 -6.74 2.51
C LEU A 99 9.25 -6.66 1.55
N VAL A 100 9.99 -5.55 1.56
CA VAL A 100 11.18 -5.36 0.72
C VAL A 100 12.43 -5.97 1.36
N ASN A 101 12.61 -5.76 2.67
CA ASN A 101 13.86 -6.10 3.37
C ASN A 101 13.84 -7.53 3.94
N LYS A 102 12.66 -8.03 4.34
CA LYS A 102 12.44 -9.31 5.01
C LYS A 102 11.22 -10.04 4.41
N PRO A 103 11.16 -10.26 3.09
CA PRO A 103 9.96 -10.75 2.42
C PRO A 103 9.52 -12.14 2.93
N VAL A 104 10.44 -13.04 3.19
CA VAL A 104 10.13 -14.41 3.65
C VAL A 104 9.51 -14.37 5.04
N GLU A 105 10.14 -13.67 5.98
CA GLU A 105 9.66 -13.52 7.35
C GLU A 105 8.31 -12.82 7.40
N THR A 106 8.12 -11.80 6.56
CA THR A 106 6.87 -11.05 6.49
C THR A 106 5.73 -11.93 5.95
N ILE A 107 5.98 -12.70 4.90
CA ILE A 107 4.97 -13.64 4.37
C ILE A 107 4.69 -14.77 5.38
N ALA A 108 5.70 -15.27 6.06
CA ALA A 108 5.51 -16.27 7.12
C ALA A 108 4.62 -15.75 8.24
N SER A 109 4.82 -14.51 8.71
CA SER A 109 3.99 -13.90 9.76
C SER A 109 2.54 -13.67 9.31
N ILE A 110 2.30 -13.29 8.04
CA ILE A 110 0.95 -13.21 7.47
C ILE A 110 0.29 -14.59 7.47
N SER A 111 1.03 -15.62 7.08
CA SER A 111 0.54 -16.98 7.00
C SER A 111 0.21 -17.55 8.37
N GLU A 112 1.04 -17.32 9.37
CA GLU A 112 0.82 -17.68 10.76
C GLU A 112 -0.42 -16.97 11.33
N LYS A 113 -0.50 -15.65 11.17
CA LYS A 113 -1.63 -14.84 11.67
C LYS A 113 -2.98 -15.33 11.15
N PHE A 114 -3.03 -15.76 9.90
CA PHE A 114 -4.28 -16.11 9.23
C PHE A 114 -4.46 -17.61 9.00
N ASP A 115 -3.63 -18.44 9.59
CA ASP A 115 -3.64 -19.90 9.41
C ASP A 115 -3.66 -20.28 7.92
N LEU A 116 -2.72 -19.71 7.17
CA LEU A 116 -2.53 -19.99 5.75
C LEU A 116 -1.39 -21.01 5.57
N PRO A 117 -1.51 -21.95 4.62
CA PRO A 117 -0.41 -22.87 4.35
C PRO A 117 0.81 -22.11 3.79
N PHE A 118 1.95 -22.24 4.47
CA PHE A 118 3.24 -21.73 4.00
C PHE A 118 4.32 -22.71 4.48
N GLN A 119 4.88 -23.45 3.55
CA GLN A 119 5.81 -24.54 3.83
C GLN A 119 7.22 -24.22 3.32
N ALA A 120 8.20 -25.04 3.68
CA ALA A 120 9.59 -24.87 3.25
C ALA A 120 9.76 -24.76 1.72
N ASP A 121 8.99 -25.54 0.96
CA ASP A 121 8.99 -25.47 -0.51
C ASP A 121 8.50 -24.12 -1.03
N ASP A 122 7.60 -23.44 -0.30
CA ASP A 122 7.07 -22.14 -0.71
C ASP A 122 8.10 -21.03 -0.47
N VAL A 123 8.97 -21.18 0.52
CA VAL A 123 10.12 -20.28 0.75
C VAL A 123 11.03 -20.29 -0.47
N GLY A 124 11.44 -21.48 -0.95
CA GLY A 124 12.29 -21.61 -2.13
C GLY A 124 11.65 -21.02 -3.41
N LYS A 125 10.34 -21.21 -3.59
CA LYS A 125 9.60 -20.61 -4.71
C LYS A 125 9.58 -19.08 -4.61
N LEU A 126 9.34 -18.53 -3.41
CA LEU A 126 9.31 -17.09 -3.15
C LEU A 126 10.69 -16.47 -3.42
N GLU A 127 11.77 -17.04 -2.93
CA GLU A 127 13.13 -16.56 -3.16
C GLU A 127 13.50 -16.59 -4.64
N SER A 128 13.16 -17.66 -5.34
CA SER A 128 13.37 -17.79 -6.78
C SER A 128 12.61 -16.73 -7.56
N TRP A 129 11.33 -16.49 -7.21
CA TRP A 129 10.51 -15.45 -7.82
C TRP A 129 11.08 -14.04 -7.55
N LEU A 130 11.48 -13.73 -6.33
CA LEU A 130 12.10 -12.45 -5.97
C LEU A 130 13.39 -12.21 -6.76
N SER A 131 14.21 -13.25 -6.93
CA SER A 131 15.46 -13.17 -7.69
C SER A 131 15.21 -12.93 -9.19
N SER A 132 14.17 -13.53 -9.77
CA SER A 132 13.77 -13.27 -11.16
C SER A 132 13.27 -11.84 -11.33
N LYS A 133 12.42 -11.36 -10.43
CA LYS A 133 11.87 -10.00 -10.51
C LYS A 133 12.91 -8.90 -10.35
N ARG A 134 13.95 -9.12 -9.55
CA ARG A 134 15.10 -8.18 -9.46
C ARG A 134 15.86 -8.07 -10.78
N LYS A 135 15.94 -9.13 -11.58
CA LYS A 135 16.56 -9.12 -12.90
C LYS A 135 15.70 -8.40 -13.94
N ASP A 136 14.39 -8.55 -13.84
CA ASP A 136 13.42 -7.93 -14.76
C ASP A 136 13.10 -6.46 -14.44
N ALA A 137 13.61 -5.94 -13.32
CA ALA A 137 13.36 -4.55 -12.83
C ALA A 137 14.01 -3.45 -13.71
N ALA A 138 14.31 -3.75 -14.99
CA ALA A 138 14.83 -2.83 -15.99
C ALA A 138 13.81 -1.77 -16.48
N GLY A 139 12.86 -1.38 -15.64
CA GLY A 139 11.84 -0.37 -15.95
C GLY A 139 11.34 0.32 -14.70
N ASN A 140 12.22 0.92 -13.91
CA ASN A 140 11.77 1.81 -12.85
C ASN A 140 11.03 3.00 -13.47
N HIS A 141 9.71 3.00 -13.32
CA HIS A 141 8.90 4.15 -13.68
C HIS A 141 9.40 5.34 -12.85
N ARG A 142 10.05 6.28 -13.52
CA ARG A 142 10.60 7.47 -12.86
C ARG A 142 9.56 8.59 -12.95
N TYR A 143 9.26 9.18 -11.82
CA TYR A 143 8.42 10.37 -11.71
C TYR A 143 9.07 11.33 -10.71
N VAL A 144 8.81 12.61 -10.88
CA VAL A 144 9.25 13.65 -9.95
C VAL A 144 8.00 14.16 -9.22
N ALA A 145 7.95 14.03 -7.91
CA ALA A 145 6.77 14.39 -7.13
C ALA A 145 6.38 15.87 -7.25
N SER A 146 7.37 16.76 -7.45
CA SER A 146 7.13 18.18 -7.68
C SER A 146 6.36 18.48 -8.97
N ASP A 147 6.43 17.63 -9.98
CA ASP A 147 5.65 17.78 -11.22
C ASP A 147 4.14 17.67 -10.94
N PHE A 148 3.78 16.91 -9.90
CA PHE A 148 2.43 16.76 -9.39
C PHE A 148 2.05 17.81 -8.34
N GLY A 149 2.89 18.82 -8.11
CA GLY A 149 2.67 19.86 -7.11
C GLY A 149 2.68 19.34 -5.66
N LEU A 150 3.26 18.16 -5.43
CA LEU A 150 3.36 17.53 -4.12
C LEU A 150 4.57 18.07 -3.37
N ASN A 151 4.43 18.22 -2.05
CA ASN A 151 5.48 18.63 -1.14
C ASN A 151 5.47 17.71 0.08
N ARG A 152 6.60 17.08 0.39
CA ARG A 152 6.72 16.08 1.46
C ARG A 152 6.23 16.61 2.82
N GLN A 153 6.68 17.80 3.22
CA GLN A 153 6.29 18.36 4.51
C GLN A 153 4.78 18.61 4.61
N ARG A 154 4.18 19.19 3.55
CA ARG A 154 2.73 19.41 3.49
C ARG A 154 1.96 18.10 3.52
N THR A 155 2.38 17.13 2.74
CA THR A 155 1.74 15.79 2.71
C THR A 155 1.86 15.11 4.08
N HIS A 156 3.05 15.11 4.71
CA HIS A 156 3.22 14.53 6.04
C HIS A 156 2.33 15.22 7.09
N THR A 157 2.24 16.56 7.08
CA THR A 157 1.32 17.28 7.96
C THR A 157 -0.14 16.84 7.75
N ARG A 158 -0.53 16.64 6.50
CA ARG A 158 -1.89 16.22 6.16
C ARG A 158 -2.22 14.80 6.60
N PHE A 159 -1.23 13.91 6.65
CA PHE A 159 -1.36 12.52 7.05
C PHE A 159 -0.82 12.25 8.47
N ALA A 160 -0.67 13.28 9.31
CA ALA A 160 -0.04 13.16 10.62
C ALA A 160 -0.70 12.07 11.48
N ASP A 161 -2.03 12.07 11.62
CA ASP A 161 -2.77 11.09 12.41
C ASP A 161 -2.54 9.64 11.94
N TYR A 162 -2.46 9.43 10.62
CA TYR A 162 -2.14 8.12 10.05
C TYR A 162 -0.71 7.72 10.36
N MET A 163 0.22 8.65 10.18
CA MET A 163 1.65 8.39 10.41
C MET A 163 1.92 8.10 11.89
N ASP A 164 1.28 8.81 12.79
CA ASP A 164 1.40 8.62 14.23
C ASP A 164 0.77 7.30 14.66
N ARG A 165 -0.43 6.99 14.18
CA ARG A 165 -1.14 5.76 14.54
C ARG A 165 -0.40 4.50 14.13
N PHE A 166 0.21 4.51 12.94
CA PHE A 166 0.87 3.34 12.37
C PHE A 166 2.40 3.48 12.37
N GLU A 167 2.96 4.44 13.08
CA GLU A 167 4.41 4.69 13.19
C GLU A 167 5.13 4.75 11.83
N VAL A 168 4.42 5.24 10.79
CA VAL A 168 4.94 5.32 9.44
C VAL A 168 5.96 6.46 9.34
N GLY A 169 7.16 6.17 8.88
CA GLY A 169 8.26 7.14 8.80
C GLY A 169 9.26 7.07 9.95
N ALA A 170 8.94 6.43 11.08
CA ALA A 170 9.90 6.20 12.15
C ALA A 170 10.96 5.15 11.78
N SER A 171 10.57 4.16 10.95
CA SER A 171 11.44 3.06 10.52
C SER A 171 12.33 3.37 9.31
N SER A 172 12.13 4.49 8.62
CA SER A 172 12.94 4.87 7.43
C SER A 172 14.30 5.49 7.77
N ARG A 173 14.66 5.62 9.05
CA ARG A 173 15.98 6.15 9.47
C ARG A 173 17.14 5.16 9.30
N GLY A 174 16.91 3.98 8.74
CA GLY A 174 17.91 2.90 8.65
C GLY A 174 18.23 2.41 7.24
N GLY A 175 17.90 3.10 6.14
CA GLY A 175 18.24 2.58 4.83
C GLY A 175 17.97 3.51 3.67
N GLY A 176 19.01 4.16 3.19
CA GLY A 176 19.07 4.69 1.82
C GLY A 176 18.79 6.18 1.67
N GLU A 177 19.87 6.94 1.64
CA GLU A 177 19.90 8.29 1.08
C GLU A 177 19.23 8.28 -0.29
N SER A 178 18.13 8.99 -0.41
CA SER A 178 17.51 9.31 -1.69
C SER A 178 18.48 10.22 -2.44
N ARG A 179 19.05 9.72 -3.53
CA ARG A 179 19.81 10.55 -4.46
C ARG A 179 18.84 11.56 -5.08
N GLU A 180 19.16 12.84 -4.87
CA GLU A 180 18.60 14.00 -5.53
C GLU A 180 18.64 13.90 -7.06
#